data_8ea9f702ad6dbea3cfad26944088d55d
#
_entry.id   8ea9f702ad6dbea3cfad26944088d55d
#
_cell.length_a   1.000
_cell.length_b   1.000
_cell.length_c   1.000
_cell.angle_alpha   90.00
_cell.angle_beta   90.00
_cell.angle_gamma   90.00
#
_symmetry.space_group_name_H-M   'P 1'
#
loop_
_entity.id
_entity.type
_entity.pdbx_description
1 polymer ?
#
loop_
_entity_poly.entity_id
_entity_poly.type
_entity_poly.pdbx_seq_one_letter_code
_entity_poly.pdbx_strand_id
1 'polypeptide(L)' 'MSDKEFLDLEVQVKNLIKLSKQLKESNIHLLKKNKELSIKEQKLSETLVSSAKKIEKLIKDLKKETK' A
#
# COMPACT_ATOMS: atom_id res chain seq x y z
N MET A 1 -42.53 20.61 8.71
CA MET A 1 -41.34 20.93 7.89
C MET A 1 -41.79 21.54 6.59
N SER A 2 -41.17 22.63 6.16
CA SER A 2 -41.52 23.25 4.87
C SER A 2 -40.97 22.37 3.71
N ASP A 3 -41.55 22.53 2.54
CA ASP A 3 -41.12 21.81 1.35
C ASP A 3 -39.66 22.11 1.03
N LYS A 4 -39.25 23.36 1.24
CA LYS A 4 -37.84 23.77 1.03
C LYS A 4 -36.89 23.06 1.97
N GLU A 5 -37.23 22.98 3.24
CA GLU A 5 -36.41 22.26 4.23
C GLU A 5 -36.31 20.78 3.91
N PHE A 6 -37.37 20.18 3.48
CA PHE A 6 -37.39 18.78 3.06
C PHE A 6 -36.50 18.54 1.85
N LEU A 7 -36.56 19.43 0.83
CA LEU A 7 -35.69 19.34 -0.34
C LEU A 7 -34.23 19.53 0.01
N ASP A 8 -33.92 20.46 0.90
CA ASP A 8 -32.55 20.68 1.38
C ASP A 8 -32.01 19.43 2.10
N LEU A 9 -32.83 18.81 2.93
CA LEU A 9 -32.46 17.56 3.62
C LEU A 9 -32.21 16.43 2.63
N GLU A 10 -33.08 16.32 1.60
CA GLU A 10 -32.92 15.31 0.55
C GLU A 10 -31.56 15.47 -0.18
N VAL A 11 -31.21 16.71 -0.53
CA VAL A 11 -29.92 17.02 -1.18
C VAL A 11 -28.75 16.64 -0.27
N GLN A 12 -28.83 16.96 1.01
CA GLN A 12 -27.80 16.61 1.98
C GLN A 12 -27.63 15.10 2.10
N VAL A 13 -28.72 14.35 2.15
CA VAL A 13 -28.68 12.88 2.21
C VAL A 13 -28.02 12.31 0.94
N LYS A 14 -28.39 12.80 -0.24
CA LYS A 14 -27.77 12.37 -1.50
C LYS A 14 -26.28 12.65 -1.52
N ASN A 15 -25.86 13.82 -1.04
CA ASN A 15 -24.45 14.19 -0.95
C ASN A 15 -23.68 13.27 0.01
N LEU A 16 -24.29 12.93 1.15
CA LEU A 16 -23.69 12.00 2.10
C LEU A 16 -23.51 10.59 1.52
N ILE A 17 -24.51 10.12 0.78
CA ILE A 17 -24.41 8.82 0.10
C ILE A 17 -23.29 8.83 -0.92
N LYS A 18 -23.19 9.89 -1.72
CA LYS A 18 -22.11 10.05 -2.72
C LYS A 18 -20.74 10.05 -2.05
N LEU A 19 -20.58 10.82 -0.98
CA LEU A 19 -19.34 10.91 -0.24
C LEU A 19 -18.97 9.56 0.38
N SER A 20 -19.95 8.85 0.95
CA SER A 20 -19.75 7.52 1.51
C SER A 20 -19.22 6.53 0.46
N LYS A 21 -19.79 6.56 -0.74
CA LYS A 21 -19.31 5.72 -1.85
C LYS A 21 -17.88 6.07 -2.25
N GLN A 22 -17.56 7.36 -2.36
CA GLN A 22 -16.22 7.82 -2.69
C GLN A 22 -15.19 7.39 -1.63
N LEU A 23 -15.55 7.49 -0.35
CA LEU A 23 -14.69 7.05 0.75
C LEU A 23 -14.44 5.54 0.70
N LYS A 24 -15.49 4.77 0.42
CA LYS A 24 -15.37 3.32 0.27
C LYS A 24 -14.41 2.94 -0.87
N GLU A 25 -14.55 3.59 -2.02
CA GLU A 25 -13.67 3.37 -3.16
C GLU A 25 -12.23 3.75 -2.85
N SER A 26 -12.03 4.89 -2.17
CA SER A 26 -10.70 5.34 -1.73
C SER A 26 -10.08 4.35 -0.75
N ASN A 27 -10.86 3.83 0.19
CA ASN A 27 -10.36 2.84 1.15
C ASN A 27 -9.95 1.54 0.47
N ILE A 28 -10.72 1.07 -0.48
CA ILE A 28 -10.36 -0.13 -1.27
C ILE A 28 -9.06 0.12 -2.03
N HIS A 29 -8.93 1.28 -2.66
CA HIS A 29 -7.72 1.66 -3.39
C HIS A 29 -6.49 1.71 -2.46
N LEU A 30 -6.63 2.32 -1.29
CA LEU A 30 -5.54 2.42 -0.31
C LEU A 30 -5.12 1.05 0.23
N LEU A 31 -6.08 0.17 0.51
CA LEU A 31 -5.78 -1.20 0.95
C LEU A 31 -5.00 -1.96 -0.12
N LYS A 32 -5.39 -1.81 -1.38
CA LYS A 32 -4.68 -2.42 -2.50
C LYS A 32 -3.25 -1.89 -2.62
N LYS A 33 -3.08 -0.56 -2.52
CA LYS A 33 -1.77 0.08 -2.56
C LYS A 33 -0.87 -0.36 -1.41
N ASN A 34 -1.41 -0.45 -0.20
CA ASN A 34 -0.67 -0.92 0.96
C ASN A 34 -0.18 -2.35 0.78
N LYS A 35 -1.03 -3.21 0.22
CA LYS A 35 -0.66 -4.59 -0.07
C LYS A 35 0.46 -4.67 -1.10
N GLU A 36 0.36 -3.89 -2.18
CA GLU A 36 1.41 -3.82 -3.21
C GLU A 36 2.75 -3.35 -2.63
N LEU A 37 2.73 -2.32 -1.79
CA LEU A 37 3.93 -1.79 -1.14
C LEU A 37 4.55 -2.82 -0.18
N SER A 38 3.72 -3.53 0.57
CA SER A 38 4.18 -4.58 1.48
C SER A 38 4.90 -5.69 0.71
N ILE A 39 4.35 -6.11 -0.43
CA ILE A 39 4.97 -7.13 -1.29
C ILE A 39 6.31 -6.63 -1.84
N LYS A 40 6.38 -5.38 -2.29
CA LYS A 40 7.62 -4.77 -2.79
C LYS A 40 8.69 -4.70 -1.70
N GLU A 41 8.32 -4.30 -0.49
CA GLU A 41 9.24 -4.27 0.65
C GLU A 41 9.79 -5.65 0.97
N GLN A 42 8.93 -6.67 0.96
CA GLN A 42 9.37 -8.03 1.21
C GLN A 42 10.35 -8.52 0.14
N LYS A 43 10.06 -8.28 -1.13
CA LYS A 43 10.95 -8.64 -2.24
C LYS A 43 12.29 -7.93 -2.14
N LEU A 44 12.28 -6.65 -1.80
CA LEU A 44 13.50 -5.87 -1.62
C LEU A 44 14.35 -6.43 -0.46
N SER A 45 13.70 -6.73 0.66
CA SER A 45 14.38 -7.34 1.82
C SER A 45 15.03 -8.68 1.45
N GLU A 46 14.31 -9.54 0.75
CA GLU A 46 14.83 -10.84 0.27
C GLU A 46 16.03 -10.67 -0.66
N THR A 47 15.95 -9.69 -1.57
CA THR A 47 17.04 -9.37 -2.49
C THR A 47 18.28 -8.88 -1.74
N LEU A 48 18.10 -8.02 -0.75
CA LEU A 48 19.20 -7.51 0.06
C LEU A 48 19.89 -8.64 0.85
N VAL A 49 19.11 -9.52 1.46
CA VAL A 49 19.67 -10.68 2.19
C VAL A 49 20.42 -11.62 1.25
N SER A 50 19.85 -11.91 0.09
CA SER A 50 20.48 -12.75 -0.93
C SER A 50 21.79 -12.13 -1.43
N SER A 51 21.81 -10.83 -1.70
CA SER A 51 23.01 -10.11 -2.12
C SER A 51 24.10 -10.12 -1.06
N ALA A 52 23.73 -9.92 0.21
CA ALA A 52 24.68 -9.98 1.32
C ALA A 52 25.33 -11.35 1.43
N LYS A 53 24.56 -12.42 1.28
CA LYS A 53 25.10 -13.80 1.29
C LYS A 53 26.07 -14.05 0.15
N LYS A 54 25.78 -13.55 -1.03
CA LYS A 54 26.68 -13.66 -2.20
C LYS A 54 27.98 -12.93 -1.96
N ILE A 55 27.94 -11.74 -1.38
CA ILE A 55 29.12 -10.95 -1.04
C ILE A 55 29.95 -11.68 0.01
N GLU A 56 29.34 -12.23 1.06
CA GLU A 56 30.03 -13.01 2.08
C GLU A 56 30.77 -14.22 1.48
N LYS A 57 30.10 -14.92 0.57
CA LYS A 57 30.68 -16.06 -0.12
C LYS A 57 31.90 -15.66 -0.95
N LEU A 58 31.79 -14.55 -1.70
CA LEU A 58 32.87 -14.02 -2.50
C LEU A 58 34.09 -13.66 -1.63
N ILE A 59 33.85 -13.04 -0.49
CA ILE A 59 34.91 -12.68 0.46
C ILE A 59 35.62 -13.94 0.98
N LYS A 60 34.86 -14.97 1.35
CA LYS A 60 35.44 -16.26 1.81
C LYS A 60 36.28 -16.92 0.72
N ASP A 61 35.78 -16.94 -0.51
CA ASP A 61 36.48 -17.53 -1.65
C ASP A 61 37.80 -16.78 -1.93
N LEU A 62 37.78 -15.45 -1.88
CA LEU A 62 38.99 -14.62 -2.04
C LEU A 62 40.02 -14.91 -0.94
N LYS A 63 39.60 -15.05 0.30
CA LYS A 63 40.50 -15.39 1.41
C LYS A 63 41.15 -16.75 1.24
N LYS A 64 40.42 -17.71 0.69
CA LYS A 64 40.96 -19.05 0.40
C LYS A 64 42.03 -18.99 -0.68
N GLU A 65 41.85 -18.18 -1.72
CA GLU A 65 42.80 -18.07 -2.83
C GLU A 65 44.09 -17.33 -2.46
N THR A 66 43.99 -16.40 -1.51
CA THR A 66 45.16 -15.60 -1.08
C THR A 66 46.04 -16.27 -0.02
N LYS A 67 45.65 -17.44 0.43
CA LYS A 67 46.50 -18.26 1.30
C LYS A 67 47.61 -19.03 0.52
#